data_879df54afcd3b0851fede22aafce114f
#
_entry.id   879df54afcd3b0851fede22aafce114f
#
_cell.length_a   1.000
_cell.length_b   1.000
_cell.length_c   1.000
_cell.angle_alpha   90.00
_cell.angle_beta   90.00
_cell.angle_gamma   90.00
#
_symmetry.space_group_name_H-M   'P 1'
#
loop_
_entity.id
_entity.type
_entity.pdbx_description
1 polymer ?
#
loop_
_entity_poly.entity_id
_entity_poly.type
_entity_poly.pdbx_seq_one_letter_code
_entity_poly.pdbx_strand_id
1 'polypeptide(L)'
;MYLTIPLEIYLKLNYFLKQFPTTEWSGPAWYKPHYRKGEKFPKGFTLVHFHPVDLGHGTATTIEAGDTARILQKTWKDYPETEKCMMGIIHSHHNMGAFFSGTDKNCLKDNAPIQNFYCSTVVASKKEKFAFAISYQDQYGKTHLIESKSEDINMQMPNKSKEQDK
;
A
#
# COMPACT_ATOMS: atom_id res chain seq x y z
N MET A 1 -3.58 13.79 3.88
CA MET A 1 -3.78 12.60 3.01
C MET A 1 -4.05 11.38 3.88
N TYR A 2 -5.08 10.64 3.59
CA TYR A 2 -5.47 9.48 4.38
C TYR A 2 -5.31 8.17 3.58
N LEU A 3 -5.23 7.05 4.29
CA LEU A 3 -5.31 5.71 3.73
C LEU A 3 -6.47 4.97 4.39
N THR A 4 -7.35 4.39 3.59
CA THR A 4 -8.43 3.51 4.05
C THR A 4 -8.07 2.07 3.74
N ILE A 5 -8.18 1.21 4.74
CA ILE A 5 -7.94 -0.23 4.59
C ILE A 5 -9.28 -0.94 4.81
N PRO A 6 -9.90 -1.49 3.76
CA PRO A 6 -11.14 -2.27 3.91
C PRO A 6 -10.96 -3.46 4.84
N LEU A 7 -12.02 -3.85 5.53
CA LEU A 7 -11.97 -4.95 6.50
C LEU A 7 -11.40 -6.24 5.88
N GLU A 8 -11.84 -6.61 4.71
CA GLU A 8 -11.37 -7.83 4.02
C GLU A 8 -9.87 -7.79 3.74
N ILE A 9 -9.34 -6.62 3.39
CA ILE A 9 -7.91 -6.43 3.17
C ILE A 9 -7.16 -6.50 4.51
N TYR A 10 -7.71 -5.90 5.55
CA TYR A 10 -7.13 -5.95 6.89
C TYR A 10 -7.04 -7.39 7.41
N LEU A 11 -8.07 -8.19 7.20
CA LEU A 11 -8.06 -9.60 7.61
C LEU A 11 -6.99 -10.40 6.85
N LYS A 12 -6.82 -10.13 5.57
CA LYS A 12 -5.77 -10.74 4.76
C LYS A 12 -4.38 -10.32 5.25
N LEU A 13 -4.19 -9.05 5.57
CA LEU A 13 -2.93 -8.55 6.15
C LEU A 13 -2.59 -9.27 7.45
N ASN A 14 -3.55 -9.38 8.35
CA ASN A 14 -3.34 -10.09 9.62
C ASN A 14 -2.99 -11.56 9.41
N TYR A 15 -3.61 -12.20 8.44
CA TYR A 15 -3.27 -13.59 8.08
C TYR A 15 -1.79 -13.71 7.72
N PHE A 16 -1.29 -12.85 6.83
CA PHE A 16 0.11 -12.90 6.42
C PHE A 16 1.07 -12.54 7.55
N LEU A 17 0.73 -11.58 8.39
CA LEU A 17 1.55 -11.24 9.56
C LEU A 17 1.69 -12.41 10.53
N LYS A 18 0.63 -13.20 10.70
CA LYS A 18 0.66 -14.40 11.56
C LYS A 18 1.42 -15.55 10.93
N GLN A 19 1.30 -15.74 9.62
CA GLN A 19 1.97 -16.82 8.92
C GLN A 19 3.48 -16.62 8.81
N PHE A 20 3.93 -15.36 8.74
CA PHE A 20 5.33 -15.01 8.57
C PHE A 20 5.78 -14.02 9.64
N PRO A 21 5.82 -14.45 10.94
CA PRO A 21 6.07 -13.52 12.04
C PRO A 21 7.53 -13.08 12.16
N THR A 22 8.47 -13.83 11.57
CA THR A 22 9.91 -13.56 11.69
C THR A 22 10.58 -13.18 10.39
N THR A 23 9.86 -13.17 9.29
CA THR A 23 10.40 -12.77 7.98
C THR A 23 9.56 -11.65 7.38
N GLU A 24 10.23 -10.75 6.66
CA GLU A 24 9.55 -9.71 5.92
C GLU A 24 8.99 -10.30 4.62
N TRP A 25 7.79 -9.87 4.25
CA TRP A 25 7.20 -10.18 2.97
C TRP A 25 6.89 -8.88 2.25
N SER A 26 6.84 -8.94 0.93
CA SER A 26 6.50 -7.81 0.10
C SER A 26 5.74 -8.23 -1.14
N GLY A 27 5.10 -7.28 -1.77
CA GLY A 27 4.42 -7.51 -3.03
C GLY A 27 3.82 -6.24 -3.59
N PRO A 28 3.34 -6.30 -4.84
CA PRO A 28 2.62 -5.20 -5.42
C PRO A 28 1.30 -4.97 -4.69
N ALA A 29 0.87 -3.71 -4.68
CA ALA A 29 -0.39 -3.30 -4.09
C ALA A 29 -1.05 -2.29 -5.02
N TRP A 30 -2.37 -2.24 -4.95
CA TRP A 30 -3.18 -1.38 -5.80
C TRP A 30 -3.98 -0.44 -4.91
N TYR A 31 -3.89 0.85 -5.23
CA TYR A 31 -4.45 1.94 -4.43
C TYR A 31 -5.39 2.76 -5.28
N LYS A 32 -6.62 2.93 -4.83
CA LYS A 32 -7.59 3.79 -5.51
C LYS A 32 -7.49 5.19 -4.95
N PRO A 33 -7.17 6.20 -5.78
CA PRO A 33 -7.12 7.58 -5.29
C PRO A 33 -8.51 8.16 -5.15
N HIS A 34 -8.67 9.06 -4.18
CA HIS A 34 -9.91 9.80 -3.94
C HIS A 34 -9.61 11.30 -4.02
N TYR A 35 -10.38 12.00 -4.82
CA TYR A 35 -10.19 13.42 -5.06
C TYR A 35 -11.39 14.20 -4.52
N ARG A 36 -11.13 15.38 -3.97
CA ARG A 36 -12.18 16.37 -3.76
C ARG A 36 -12.53 17.01 -5.09
N LYS A 37 -13.80 17.42 -5.25
CA LYS A 37 -14.28 18.02 -6.49
C LYS A 37 -13.40 19.21 -6.87
N GLY A 38 -12.85 19.19 -8.08
CA GLY A 38 -12.01 20.25 -8.62
C GLY A 38 -10.55 20.20 -8.22
N GLU A 39 -10.15 19.29 -7.32
CA GLU A 39 -8.76 19.14 -6.91
C GLU A 39 -8.04 18.09 -7.74
N LYS A 40 -6.78 18.37 -8.10
CA LYS A 40 -5.93 17.45 -8.85
C LYS A 40 -5.10 16.54 -7.95
N PHE A 41 -4.89 16.92 -6.70
CA PHE A 41 -4.15 16.14 -5.74
C PHE A 41 -5.14 15.29 -4.92
N PRO A 42 -4.88 13.98 -4.75
CA PRO A 42 -5.81 13.14 -4.01
C PRO A 42 -5.84 13.50 -2.52
N LYS A 43 -7.03 13.51 -1.95
CA LYS A 43 -7.21 13.67 -0.50
C LYS A 43 -6.82 12.41 0.26
N GLY A 44 -6.85 11.26 -0.40
CA GLY A 44 -6.51 9.98 0.20
C GLY A 44 -6.58 8.84 -0.81
N PHE A 45 -6.35 7.63 -0.29
CA PHE A 45 -6.32 6.40 -1.08
C PHE A 45 -7.03 5.29 -0.32
N THR A 46 -7.53 4.31 -1.06
CA THR A 46 -8.01 3.03 -0.51
C THR A 46 -7.09 1.92 -1.00
N LEU A 47 -6.59 1.09 -0.09
CA LEU A 47 -5.86 -0.12 -0.45
C LEU A 47 -6.87 -1.15 -0.95
N VAL A 48 -6.91 -1.35 -2.26
CA VAL A 48 -7.93 -2.18 -2.93
C VAL A 48 -7.53 -3.64 -2.97
N HIS A 49 -6.26 -3.90 -3.24
CA HIS A 49 -5.74 -5.26 -3.39
C HIS A 49 -4.24 -5.27 -3.17
N PHE A 50 -3.72 -6.39 -2.70
CA PHE A 50 -2.28 -6.62 -2.65
C PHE A 50 -2.00 -8.10 -2.87
N HIS A 51 -0.79 -8.39 -3.34
CA HIS A 51 -0.37 -9.76 -3.63
C HIS A 51 1.04 -10.00 -3.08
N PRO A 52 1.19 -10.76 -1.98
CA PRO A 52 2.52 -11.11 -1.47
C PRO A 52 3.22 -12.02 -2.46
N VAL A 53 4.39 -11.61 -2.94
CA VAL A 53 5.17 -12.35 -3.93
C VAL A 53 6.46 -12.86 -3.32
N ASP A 54 7.15 -11.99 -2.62
CA ASP A 54 8.40 -12.30 -1.94
C ASP A 54 8.11 -12.49 -0.47
N LEU A 55 8.28 -13.71 0.03
CA LEU A 55 8.07 -14.05 1.43
C LEU A 55 9.32 -13.81 2.28
N GLY A 56 10.33 -13.19 1.68
CA GLY A 56 11.50 -12.68 2.37
C GLY A 56 12.47 -13.72 2.90
N HIS A 57 13.68 -13.25 3.12
CA HIS A 57 14.72 -14.02 3.77
C HIS A 57 15.44 -13.11 4.76
N GLY A 58 14.72 -12.70 5.83
CA GLY A 58 15.27 -11.79 6.81
C GLY A 58 14.73 -10.38 6.66
N THR A 59 15.60 -9.40 6.35
CA THR A 59 15.25 -7.97 6.39
C THR A 59 15.08 -7.29 5.04
N ALA A 60 15.28 -8.02 3.94
CA ALA A 60 15.16 -7.45 2.60
C ALA A 60 14.35 -8.36 1.69
N THR A 61 13.42 -7.76 0.96
CA THR A 61 12.61 -8.45 -0.03
C THR A 61 12.74 -7.75 -1.39
N THR A 62 12.76 -8.55 -2.46
CA THR A 62 12.85 -8.03 -3.82
C THR A 62 11.83 -8.71 -4.72
N ILE A 63 11.36 -8.00 -5.74
CA ILE A 63 10.43 -8.52 -6.73
C ILE A 63 11.07 -8.41 -8.10
N GLU A 64 11.20 -9.56 -8.78
CA GLU A 64 11.73 -9.61 -10.13
C GLU A 64 10.78 -8.94 -11.13
N ALA A 65 11.33 -8.22 -12.12
CA ALA A 65 10.52 -7.48 -13.09
C ALA A 65 9.60 -8.39 -13.92
N GLY A 66 10.07 -9.58 -14.30
CA GLY A 66 9.25 -10.54 -15.04
C GLY A 66 8.09 -11.08 -14.24
N ASP A 67 8.29 -11.30 -12.94
CA ASP A 67 7.23 -11.74 -12.03
C ASP A 67 6.19 -10.64 -11.83
N THR A 68 6.62 -9.39 -11.77
CA THR A 68 5.72 -8.25 -11.66
C THR A 68 4.77 -8.17 -12.85
N ALA A 69 5.28 -8.33 -14.07
CA ALA A 69 4.44 -8.29 -15.27
C ALA A 69 3.37 -9.38 -15.26
N ARG A 70 3.74 -10.62 -14.91
CA ARG A 70 2.79 -11.73 -14.81
C ARG A 70 1.71 -11.48 -13.77
N ILE A 71 2.11 -10.98 -12.60
CA ILE A 71 1.19 -10.68 -11.51
C ILE A 71 0.22 -9.58 -11.90
N LEU A 72 0.68 -8.54 -12.58
CA LEU A 72 -0.16 -7.47 -13.09
C LEU A 72 -1.25 -8.00 -14.01
N GLN A 73 -0.88 -8.80 -15.02
CA GLN A 73 -1.81 -9.33 -15.99
C GLN A 73 -2.86 -10.22 -15.32
N LYS A 74 -2.43 -11.11 -14.44
CA LYS A 74 -3.33 -11.99 -13.71
C LYS A 74 -4.27 -11.21 -12.79
N THR A 75 -3.75 -10.22 -12.10
CA THR A 75 -4.54 -9.41 -11.17
C THR A 75 -5.61 -8.62 -11.91
N TRP A 76 -5.27 -8.02 -13.04
CA TRP A 76 -6.26 -7.28 -13.84
C TRP A 76 -7.37 -8.19 -14.35
N LYS A 77 -7.03 -9.44 -14.68
CA LYS A 77 -8.02 -10.43 -15.12
C LYS A 77 -8.93 -10.86 -13.98
N ASP A 78 -8.37 -11.17 -12.81
CA ASP A 78 -9.11 -11.69 -11.65
C ASP A 78 -9.81 -10.58 -10.86
N TYR A 79 -9.24 -9.37 -10.87
CA TYR A 79 -9.73 -8.20 -10.14
C TYR A 79 -9.74 -6.98 -11.07
N PRO A 80 -10.74 -6.86 -11.96
CA PRO A 80 -10.75 -5.79 -12.97
C PRO A 80 -10.67 -4.37 -12.42
N GLU A 81 -11.15 -4.14 -11.20
CA GLU A 81 -11.10 -2.83 -10.57
C GLU A 81 -9.67 -2.32 -10.36
N THR A 82 -8.67 -3.21 -10.31
CA THR A 82 -7.27 -2.82 -10.12
C THR A 82 -6.68 -2.11 -11.34
N GLU A 83 -7.27 -2.26 -12.51
CA GLU A 83 -6.82 -1.56 -13.72
C GLU A 83 -6.85 -0.05 -13.57
N LYS A 84 -7.80 0.46 -12.80
CA LYS A 84 -7.99 1.90 -12.56
C LYS A 84 -7.26 2.39 -11.32
N CYS A 85 -6.55 1.53 -10.62
CA CYS A 85 -5.82 1.87 -9.42
C CYS A 85 -4.41 2.31 -9.74
N MET A 86 -3.83 3.08 -8.83
CA MET A 86 -2.41 3.36 -8.84
C MET A 86 -1.67 2.18 -8.23
N MET A 87 -0.57 1.82 -8.84
CA MET A 87 0.23 0.71 -8.37
C MET A 87 1.29 1.20 -7.41
N GLY A 88 1.62 0.35 -6.47
CA GLY A 88 2.70 0.58 -5.52
C GLY A 88 3.13 -0.72 -4.88
N ILE A 89 3.61 -0.62 -3.67
CA ILE A 89 4.16 -1.76 -2.94
C ILE A 89 3.58 -1.80 -1.53
N ILE A 90 3.56 -2.99 -0.95
CA ILE A 90 3.31 -3.22 0.46
C ILE A 90 4.36 -4.18 0.97
N HIS A 91 4.85 -3.95 2.18
CA HIS A 91 5.76 -4.90 2.83
C HIS A 91 5.58 -4.88 4.34
N SER A 92 6.04 -5.97 4.98
CA SER A 92 5.96 -6.11 6.43
C SER A 92 7.30 -5.81 7.09
N HIS A 93 7.23 -5.30 8.33
CA HIS A 93 8.34 -5.24 9.27
C HIS A 93 8.07 -6.25 10.40
N HIS A 94 8.91 -7.26 10.55
CA HIS A 94 8.60 -8.35 11.48
C HIS A 94 8.74 -7.99 12.96
N ASN A 95 9.86 -7.45 13.41
CA ASN A 95 10.10 -7.10 14.83
C ASN A 95 10.17 -5.61 15.11
N MET A 96 9.89 -4.80 14.09
CA MET A 96 9.94 -3.34 14.18
C MET A 96 8.54 -2.77 14.02
N GLY A 97 8.33 -1.55 14.48
CA GLY A 97 7.10 -0.81 14.19
C GLY A 97 6.99 -0.48 12.70
N ALA A 98 5.85 0.02 12.29
CA ALA A 98 5.63 0.45 10.91
C ALA A 98 6.26 1.83 10.71
N PHE A 99 7.34 1.89 9.93
CA PHE A 99 8.02 3.13 9.54
C PHE A 99 8.73 2.91 8.22
N PHE A 100 9.09 4.01 7.56
CA PHE A 100 9.85 3.95 6.31
C PHE A 100 11.34 4.05 6.62
N SER A 101 12.07 2.97 6.33
CA SER A 101 13.52 2.94 6.43
C SER A 101 14.16 3.80 5.32
N GLY A 102 15.48 4.02 5.41
CA GLY A 102 16.20 4.70 4.33
C GLY A 102 16.04 3.99 2.98
N THR A 103 16.11 2.67 2.98
CA THR A 103 15.89 1.86 1.78
C THR A 103 14.47 2.04 1.23
N ASP A 104 13.47 2.04 2.11
CA ASP A 104 12.07 2.27 1.71
C ASP A 104 11.87 3.64 1.08
N LYS A 105 12.46 4.67 1.67
CA LYS A 105 12.38 6.04 1.14
C LYS A 105 13.08 6.16 -0.22
N ASN A 106 14.21 5.50 -0.40
CA ASN A 106 14.92 5.46 -1.68
C ASN A 106 14.07 4.75 -2.74
N CYS A 107 13.42 3.65 -2.39
CA CYS A 107 12.51 2.94 -3.28
C CYS A 107 11.35 3.87 -3.73
N LEU A 108 10.75 4.60 -2.81
CA LEU A 108 9.71 5.58 -3.13
C LEU A 108 10.22 6.66 -4.09
N LYS A 109 11.39 7.22 -3.82
CA LYS A 109 11.98 8.27 -4.68
C LYS A 109 12.33 7.74 -6.05
N ASP A 110 12.92 6.55 -6.14
CA ASP A 110 13.35 5.95 -7.41
C ASP A 110 12.17 5.57 -8.29
N ASN A 111 11.02 5.30 -7.72
CA ASN A 111 9.80 4.92 -8.44
C ASN A 111 8.81 6.07 -8.62
N ALA A 112 9.15 7.28 -8.21
CA ALA A 112 8.26 8.43 -8.30
C ALA A 112 7.87 8.73 -9.75
N PRO A 113 6.58 8.61 -10.11
CA PRO A 113 6.15 8.80 -11.49
C PRO A 113 5.86 10.27 -11.80
N ILE A 114 5.85 10.59 -13.10
CA ILE A 114 5.42 11.88 -13.61
C ILE A 114 3.90 11.83 -13.79
N GLN A 115 3.20 12.85 -13.30
CA GLN A 115 1.73 12.99 -13.41
C GLN A 115 0.93 11.83 -12.80
N ASN A 116 1.53 11.13 -11.84
CA ASN A 116 0.90 10.02 -11.14
C ASN A 116 1.54 9.87 -9.76
N PHE A 117 1.16 8.86 -9.00
CA PHE A 117 1.66 8.62 -7.65
C PHE A 117 2.11 7.18 -7.49
N TYR A 118 3.22 6.99 -6.82
CA TYR A 118 3.67 5.67 -6.36
C TYR A 118 3.37 5.57 -4.86
N CYS A 119 2.68 4.52 -4.46
CA CYS A 119 2.20 4.34 -3.10
C CYS A 119 2.94 3.22 -2.40
N SER A 120 3.20 3.39 -1.11
CA SER A 120 3.85 2.36 -0.31
C SER A 120 3.21 2.27 1.06
N THR A 121 2.94 1.04 1.50
CA THR A 121 2.44 0.74 2.84
C THR A 121 3.41 -0.18 3.54
N VAL A 122 3.77 0.16 4.78
CA VAL A 122 4.50 -0.72 5.68
C VAL A 122 3.54 -1.22 6.74
N VAL A 123 3.51 -2.53 6.96
CA VAL A 123 2.66 -3.13 7.99
C VAL A 123 3.52 -3.82 9.04
N ALA A 124 3.07 -3.78 10.29
CA ALA A 124 3.75 -4.41 11.40
C ALA A 124 2.74 -5.04 12.36
N SER A 125 3.17 -6.01 13.15
CA SER A 125 2.32 -6.68 14.13
C SER A 125 2.24 -5.94 15.46
N LYS A 126 3.10 -4.94 15.68
CA LYS A 126 3.16 -4.17 16.92
C LYS A 126 2.28 -2.92 16.89
N LYS A 127 2.32 -2.13 17.97
CA LYS A 127 1.43 -1.01 18.27
C LYS A 127 1.21 -0.02 17.13
N GLU A 128 2.24 0.37 16.42
CA GLU A 128 2.12 1.20 15.22
C GLU A 128 2.08 0.30 14.00
N LYS A 129 0.87 -0.15 13.64
CA LYS A 129 0.69 -1.21 12.66
C LYS A 129 0.90 -0.80 11.21
N PHE A 130 0.70 0.47 10.88
CA PHE A 130 0.72 0.92 9.50
C PHE A 130 1.47 2.22 9.33
N ALA A 131 2.23 2.32 8.25
CA ALA A 131 2.76 3.57 7.73
C ALA A 131 2.42 3.63 6.24
N PHE A 132 2.12 4.82 5.73
CA PHE A 132 1.75 5.02 4.35
C PHE A 132 2.44 6.26 3.80
N ALA A 133 2.95 6.17 2.58
CA ALA A 133 3.60 7.28 1.89
C ALA A 133 3.36 7.21 0.40
N ILE A 134 3.44 8.35 -0.23
CA ILE A 134 3.41 8.45 -1.69
C ILE A 134 4.62 9.22 -2.18
N SER A 135 4.99 8.97 -3.42
CA SER A 135 6.00 9.76 -4.12
C SER A 135 5.50 10.14 -5.50
N TYR A 136 6.00 11.27 -5.99
CA TYR A 136 5.66 11.76 -7.32
C TYR A 136 6.70 12.79 -7.77
N GLN A 137 6.75 13.04 -9.07
CA GLN A 137 7.54 14.13 -9.63
C GLN A 137 6.61 15.29 -10.02
N ASP A 138 7.01 16.50 -9.68
CA ASP A 138 6.27 17.69 -10.08
C ASP A 138 6.56 18.05 -11.55
N GLN A 139 5.93 19.13 -12.02
CA GLN A 139 6.10 19.61 -13.41
C GLN A 139 7.54 20.00 -13.76
N TYR A 140 8.40 20.23 -12.76
CA TYR A 140 9.80 20.58 -12.95
C TYR A 140 10.74 19.37 -12.78
N GLY A 141 10.18 18.18 -12.64
CA GLY A 141 10.96 16.96 -12.44
C GLY A 141 11.49 16.75 -11.02
N LYS A 142 11.07 17.58 -10.07
CA LYS A 142 11.46 17.43 -8.68
C LYS A 142 10.64 16.32 -8.02
N THR A 143 11.33 15.41 -7.32
CA THR A 143 10.70 14.30 -6.60
C THR A 143 10.22 14.77 -5.23
N HIS A 144 9.00 14.43 -4.92
CA HIS A 144 8.36 14.68 -3.64
C HIS A 144 7.99 13.36 -2.97
N LEU A 145 8.12 13.33 -1.65
CA LEU A 145 7.71 12.20 -0.82
C LEU A 145 6.85 12.73 0.31
N ILE A 146 5.65 12.18 0.45
CA ILE A 146 4.69 12.61 1.49
C ILE A 146 4.30 11.40 2.31
N GLU A 147 4.55 11.47 3.62
CA GLU A 147 4.12 10.44 4.57
C GLU A 147 2.80 10.86 5.22
N SER A 148 1.88 9.93 5.36
CA SER A 148 0.65 10.13 6.13
C SER A 148 0.94 10.03 7.62
N LYS A 149 0.22 10.77 8.43
CA LYS A 149 0.23 10.59 9.87
C LYS A 149 -0.47 9.28 10.22
N SER A 150 -0.06 8.63 11.30
CA SER A 150 -0.66 7.37 11.74
C SER A 150 -2.16 7.49 11.98
N GLU A 151 -2.62 8.63 12.46
CA GLU A 151 -4.04 8.93 12.70
C GLU A 151 -4.87 9.02 11.42
N ASP A 152 -4.23 9.21 10.25
CA ASP A 152 -4.89 9.28 8.95
C ASP A 152 -4.99 7.92 8.26
N ILE A 153 -4.55 6.86 8.92
CA ILE A 153 -4.65 5.50 8.41
C ILE A 153 -5.81 4.81 9.12
N ASN A 154 -6.88 4.57 8.39
CA ASN A 154 -8.14 4.12 8.96
C ASN A 154 -8.57 2.76 8.42
N MET A 155 -9.00 1.90 9.34
CA MET A 155 -9.64 0.64 8.99
C MET A 155 -11.13 0.87 8.77
N GLN A 156 -11.63 0.42 7.62
CA GLN A 156 -13.05 0.48 7.33
C GLN A 156 -13.75 -0.69 8.01
N MET A 157 -14.44 -0.40 9.10
CA MET A 157 -15.23 -1.41 9.80
C MET A 157 -16.60 -1.57 9.14
N PRO A 158 -17.24 -2.76 9.27
CA PRO A 158 -18.60 -2.94 8.78
C PRO A 158 -19.53 -1.92 9.42
N ASN A 159 -20.40 -1.33 8.60
CA ASN A 159 -21.37 -0.38 9.12
C ASN A 159 -22.55 -1.14 9.76
N LYS A 160 -22.49 -1.33 11.07
CA LYS A 160 -23.49 -2.05 11.83
C LYS A 160 -24.90 -1.45 11.73
N SER A 161 -24.99 -0.13 11.57
CA SER A 161 -26.28 0.53 11.46
C SER A 161 -27.03 0.18 10.16
N LYS A 162 -26.29 0.02 9.06
CA LYS A 162 -26.88 -0.44 7.78
C LYS A 162 -27.33 -1.91 7.83
N GLU A 163 -26.62 -2.73 8.58
CA GLU A 163 -26.97 -4.13 8.76
C GLU A 163 -28.20 -4.29 9.66
N GLN A 164 -28.34 -3.41 10.65
CA GLN A 164 -29.49 -3.42 11.56
C GLN A 164 -30.77 -2.90 10.92
N ASP A 165 -30.66 -2.03 9.93
CA ASP A 165 -31.80 -1.45 9.19
C ASP A 165 -32.33 -2.39 8.10
N LYS A 166 -31.76 -3.54 7.97
CA LYS A 166 -32.23 -4.62 7.10
C LYS A 166 -33.05 -5.60 7.89
#